data_eb9bb093c3b5d0e658bd76ba72cdddde
#
_entry.id   eb9bb093c3b5d0e658bd76ba72cdddde
#
_cell.length_a   1.000
_cell.length_b   1.000
_cell.length_c   1.000
_cell.angle_alpha   90.00
_cell.angle_beta   90.00
_cell.angle_gamma   90.00
#
_symmetry.space_group_name_H-M   'P 1'
#
loop_
_entity.id
_entity.type
_entity.pdbx_description
1 polymer ?
#
loop_
_entity_poly.entity_id
_entity_poly.type
_entity_poly.pdbx_seq_one_letter_code
_entity_poly.pdbx_strand_id
1 'polypeptide(L)'
;MAQKIGGNIVDLFNQQVFFGEITIEQRRIKNIERIESSSKAQAVFIIPGFIDSHVHIESSMLVPSEFAKLAVVHGTVATVSDPHEIANVCGMKGVEFMISNGKTVPFKFHFGAPSCVPATILKPQVLF
;
A
#
# COMPACT_ATOMS: atom_id res chain seq x y z
N MET A 1 -22.64 2.77 -10.37
CA MET A 1 -22.41 4.00 -11.16
C MET A 1 -20.96 4.01 -11.60
N ALA A 2 -20.71 4.36 -12.87
CA ALA A 2 -19.37 4.59 -13.38
C ALA A 2 -18.87 5.93 -12.86
N GLN A 3 -17.62 5.97 -12.39
CA GLN A 3 -16.90 7.19 -12.03
C GLN A 3 -15.87 7.50 -13.12
N LYS A 4 -15.76 8.77 -13.51
CA LYS A 4 -14.78 9.23 -14.49
C LYS A 4 -13.80 10.21 -13.86
N ILE A 5 -12.51 10.03 -14.16
CA ILE A 5 -11.43 10.87 -13.66
C ILE A 5 -10.56 11.27 -14.86
N GLY A 6 -10.42 12.57 -15.11
CA GLY A 6 -9.59 13.11 -16.18
C GLY A 6 -8.30 13.73 -15.67
N GLY A 7 -7.23 13.64 -16.46
CA GLY A 7 -5.93 14.23 -16.14
C GLY A 7 -4.81 13.76 -17.06
N ASN A 8 -3.58 14.15 -16.74
CA ASN A 8 -2.38 13.69 -17.40
C ASN A 8 -2.04 12.27 -16.90
N ILE A 9 -2.31 11.25 -17.69
CA ILE A 9 -2.08 9.85 -17.33
C ILE A 9 -0.63 9.50 -17.61
N VAL A 10 0.07 9.03 -16.58
CA VAL A 10 1.43 8.52 -16.70
C VAL A 10 1.39 7.02 -16.97
N ASP A 11 1.65 6.66 -18.21
CA ASP A 11 1.75 5.28 -18.66
C ASP A 11 3.20 4.79 -18.53
N LEU A 12 3.48 4.07 -17.46
CA LEU A 12 4.83 3.57 -17.17
C LEU A 12 5.27 2.48 -18.15
N PHE A 13 4.35 1.69 -18.69
CA PHE A 13 4.67 0.60 -19.60
C PHE A 13 5.12 1.11 -20.97
N ASN A 14 4.43 2.13 -21.47
CA ASN A 14 4.77 2.74 -22.77
C ASN A 14 5.65 3.98 -22.63
N GLN A 15 6.10 4.33 -21.41
CA GLN A 15 6.96 5.47 -21.09
C GLN A 15 6.46 6.79 -21.68
N GLN A 16 5.16 7.05 -21.53
CA GLN A 16 4.53 8.25 -22.07
C GLN A 16 3.59 8.91 -21.07
N VAL A 17 3.35 10.19 -21.28
CA VAL A 17 2.30 10.93 -20.57
C VAL A 17 1.32 11.45 -21.61
N PHE A 18 0.05 11.26 -21.37
CA PHE A 18 -1.00 11.78 -22.26
C PHE A 18 -2.20 12.26 -21.45
N PHE A 19 -2.92 13.21 -22.00
CA PHE A 19 -4.19 13.65 -21.40
C PHE A 19 -5.28 12.64 -21.74
N GLY A 20 -6.06 12.23 -20.72
CA GLY A 20 -7.08 11.22 -20.90
C GLY A 20 -8.07 11.15 -19.75
N GLU A 21 -9.01 10.24 -19.90
CA GLU A 21 -10.04 9.94 -18.92
C GLU A 21 -9.99 8.45 -18.54
N ILE A 22 -10.04 8.19 -17.25
CA ILE A 22 -10.16 6.84 -16.69
C ILE A 22 -11.60 6.63 -16.24
N THR A 23 -12.24 5.60 -16.75
CA THR A 23 -13.55 5.14 -16.31
C THR A 23 -13.40 4.02 -15.29
N ILE A 24 -13.98 4.20 -14.11
CA ILE A 24 -13.95 3.24 -13.00
C ILE A 24 -15.35 2.68 -12.78
N GLU A 25 -15.47 1.36 -12.82
CA GLU A 25 -16.69 0.62 -12.49
C GLU A 25 -16.37 -0.50 -11.51
N GLN A 26 -17.22 -0.70 -10.52
CA GLN A 26 -17.06 -1.78 -9.53
C GLN A 26 -15.65 -1.83 -8.92
N ARG A 27 -15.07 -0.65 -8.63
CA ARG A 27 -13.71 -0.48 -8.06
C ARG A 27 -12.58 -0.97 -8.99
N ARG A 28 -12.83 -1.08 -10.29
CA ARG A 28 -11.83 -1.47 -11.29
C ARG A 28 -11.77 -0.45 -12.40
N ILE A 29 -10.60 -0.24 -12.97
CA ILE A 29 -10.42 0.53 -14.18
C ILE A 29 -11.10 -0.26 -15.32
N LYS A 30 -12.13 0.33 -15.91
CA LYS A 30 -12.90 -0.24 -17.00
C LYS A 30 -12.33 0.15 -18.35
N ASN A 31 -11.94 1.41 -18.46
CA ASN A 31 -11.41 1.98 -19.69
C ASN A 31 -10.45 3.13 -19.38
N ILE A 32 -9.47 3.32 -20.26
CA ILE A 32 -8.58 4.48 -20.28
C ILE A 32 -8.65 5.02 -21.71
N GLU A 33 -9.14 6.24 -21.86
CA GLU A 33 -9.33 6.89 -23.15
C GLU A 33 -8.40 8.09 -23.27
N ARG A 34 -7.65 8.14 -24.37
CA ARG A 34 -6.85 9.33 -24.70
C ARG A 34 -7.79 10.40 -25.28
N ILE A 35 -7.68 11.60 -24.75
CA ILE A 35 -8.43 12.75 -25.23
C ILE A 35 -7.45 13.71 -25.91
N GLU A 36 -7.73 14.06 -27.15
CA GLU A 36 -6.97 15.11 -27.82
C GLU A 36 -7.27 16.45 -27.12
N SER A 37 -6.25 17.00 -26.47
CA SER A 37 -6.39 18.19 -25.66
C SER A 37 -6.57 19.43 -26.55
N SER A 38 -7.76 20.01 -26.51
CA SER A 38 -7.91 21.42 -26.80
C SER A 38 -7.63 22.22 -25.51
N SER A 39 -6.45 22.78 -25.36
CA SER A 39 -6.10 23.93 -24.52
C SER A 39 -6.23 23.87 -22.99
N LYS A 40 -6.49 22.74 -22.34
CA LYS A 40 -6.49 22.65 -20.87
C LYS A 40 -5.62 21.48 -20.40
N ALA A 41 -4.31 21.65 -20.47
CA ALA A 41 -3.40 20.83 -19.64
C ALA A 41 -3.81 21.07 -18.17
N GLN A 42 -4.60 20.17 -17.62
CA GLN A 42 -4.92 20.20 -16.19
C GLN A 42 -3.62 19.92 -15.44
N ALA A 43 -3.38 20.65 -14.36
CA ALA A 43 -2.19 20.48 -13.52
C ALA A 43 -2.19 19.13 -12.75
N VAL A 44 -3.21 18.29 -12.96
CA VAL A 44 -3.39 17.02 -12.28
C VAL A 44 -2.77 15.88 -13.06
N PHE A 45 -1.90 15.14 -12.41
CA PHE A 45 -1.34 13.90 -12.93
C PHE A 45 -2.02 12.70 -12.28
N ILE A 46 -2.29 11.68 -13.08
CA ILE A 46 -2.80 10.38 -12.63
C ILE A 46 -1.66 9.38 -12.79
N ILE A 47 -1.21 8.86 -11.66
CA ILE A 47 -0.12 7.89 -11.59
C ILE A 47 -0.60 6.61 -10.90
N PRO A 48 0.05 5.45 -11.10
CA PRO A 48 -0.15 4.28 -10.26
C PRO A 48 0.15 4.61 -8.79
N GLY A 49 -0.61 4.03 -7.87
CA GLY A 49 -0.33 4.18 -6.45
C GLY A 49 1.04 3.60 -6.08
N PHE A 50 1.68 4.20 -5.08
CA PHE A 50 3.00 3.78 -4.62
C PHE A 50 2.95 2.47 -3.84
N ILE A 51 4.01 1.70 -3.93
CA ILE A 51 4.25 0.53 -3.10
C ILE A 51 5.47 0.82 -2.25
N ASP A 52 5.30 0.86 -0.93
CA ASP A 52 6.42 0.91 -0.01
C ASP A 52 7.05 -0.48 0.07
N SER A 53 8.26 -0.61 -0.43
CA SER A 53 8.93 -1.90 -0.58
C SER A 53 9.57 -2.42 0.71
N HIS A 54 9.63 -1.61 1.77
CA HIS A 54 10.16 -2.04 3.07
C HIS A 54 9.68 -1.13 4.19
N VAL A 55 8.84 -1.65 5.07
CA VAL A 55 8.31 -0.90 6.21
C VAL A 55 8.15 -1.81 7.44
N HIS A 56 8.43 -1.23 8.60
CA HIS A 56 8.10 -1.81 9.91
C HIS A 56 6.89 -1.08 10.47
N ILE A 57 5.71 -1.65 10.30
CA ILE A 57 4.45 -1.00 10.70
C ILE A 57 4.43 -0.77 12.21
N GLU A 58 4.90 -1.75 12.97
CA GLU A 58 4.97 -1.69 14.43
C GLU A 58 5.85 -0.54 14.96
N SER A 59 6.91 -0.16 14.23
CA SER A 59 7.76 0.99 14.58
C SER A 59 7.00 2.31 14.57
N SER A 60 5.90 2.39 13.83
CA SER A 60 5.01 3.55 13.84
C SER A 60 4.06 3.57 15.04
N MET A 61 4.09 2.55 15.90
CA MET A 61 3.16 2.31 17.01
C MET A 61 1.69 2.17 16.56
N LEU A 62 1.48 1.79 15.31
CA LEU A 62 0.17 1.58 14.72
C LEU A 62 -0.07 0.11 14.40
N VAL A 63 -1.33 -0.27 14.37
CA VAL A 63 -1.75 -1.52 13.76
C VAL A 63 -1.94 -1.32 12.24
N PRO A 64 -1.87 -2.38 11.42
CA PRO A 64 -1.96 -2.24 9.96
C PRO A 64 -3.19 -1.47 9.48
N SER A 65 -4.36 -1.67 10.06
CA SER A 65 -5.57 -0.96 9.64
C SER A 65 -5.49 0.56 9.85
N GLU A 66 -4.82 1.02 10.90
CA GLU A 66 -4.62 2.45 11.15
C GLU A 66 -3.46 3.00 10.30
N PHE A 67 -2.39 2.23 10.14
CA PHE A 67 -1.30 2.58 9.21
C PHE A 67 -1.82 2.83 7.80
N ALA A 68 -2.72 1.97 7.30
CA ALA A 68 -3.31 2.11 5.97
C ALA A 68 -4.01 3.46 5.77
N LYS A 69 -4.70 3.97 6.79
CA LYS A 69 -5.39 5.28 6.73
C LYS A 69 -4.42 6.44 6.53
N LEU A 70 -3.25 6.36 7.17
CA LEU A 70 -2.21 7.37 7.01
C LEU A 70 -1.47 7.22 5.66
N ALA A 71 -1.17 5.99 5.26
CA ALA A 71 -0.40 5.73 4.05
C ALA A 71 -1.17 6.11 2.77
N VAL A 72 -2.46 5.81 2.71
CA VAL A 72 -3.26 6.00 1.49
C VAL A 72 -3.44 7.46 1.11
N VAL A 73 -3.49 8.38 2.07
CA VAL A 73 -3.63 9.81 1.79
C VAL A 73 -2.36 10.41 1.17
N HIS A 74 -1.24 9.70 1.27
CA HIS A 74 0.03 10.05 0.63
C HIS A 74 0.30 9.25 -0.66
N GLY A 75 -0.71 8.51 -1.14
CA GLY A 75 -0.64 7.77 -2.41
C GLY A 75 -0.05 6.36 -2.30
N THR A 76 0.29 5.87 -1.11
CA THR A 76 0.74 4.49 -0.91
C THR A 76 -0.47 3.56 -0.85
N VAL A 77 -0.48 2.52 -1.68
CA VAL A 77 -1.61 1.58 -1.81
C VAL A 77 -1.25 0.15 -1.39
N ALA A 78 0.04 -0.10 -1.21
CA ALA A 78 0.56 -1.38 -0.77
C ALA A 78 1.87 -1.21 0.00
N THR A 79 2.20 -2.20 0.84
CA THR A 79 3.48 -2.28 1.53
C THR A 79 4.03 -3.69 1.53
N VAL A 80 5.37 -3.81 1.56
CA VAL A 80 6.08 -5.02 1.99
C VAL A 80 6.57 -4.75 3.41
N SER A 81 6.00 -5.45 4.38
CA SER A 81 6.29 -5.26 5.80
C SER A 81 7.11 -6.42 6.35
N ASP A 82 8.14 -6.09 7.13
CA ASP A 82 8.88 -7.07 7.93
C ASP A 82 8.42 -6.98 9.39
N PRO A 83 7.64 -7.96 9.90
CA PRO A 83 7.05 -7.92 11.23
C PRO A 83 7.99 -8.46 12.31
N HIS A 84 9.31 -8.26 12.20
CA HIS A 84 10.26 -8.86 13.14
C HIS A 84 10.20 -8.24 14.55
N GLU A 85 9.82 -6.99 14.67
CA GLU A 85 9.70 -6.33 15.96
C GLU A 85 8.57 -6.95 16.79
N ILE A 86 7.39 -7.05 16.22
CA ILE A 86 6.27 -7.70 16.91
C ILE A 86 6.52 -9.20 17.12
N ALA A 87 7.19 -9.87 16.18
CA ALA A 87 7.57 -11.27 16.32
C ALA A 87 8.54 -11.48 17.49
N ASN A 88 9.47 -10.56 17.72
CA ASN A 88 10.39 -10.61 18.84
C ASN A 88 9.73 -10.36 20.21
N VAL A 89 8.63 -9.60 20.25
CA VAL A 89 7.92 -9.26 21.50
C VAL A 89 6.80 -10.25 21.79
N CYS A 90 5.98 -10.56 20.78
CA CYS A 90 4.75 -11.35 20.92
C CYS A 90 4.79 -12.70 20.22
N GLY A 91 5.93 -13.08 19.60
CA GLY A 91 6.07 -14.33 18.86
C GLY A 91 5.12 -14.42 17.67
N MET A 92 4.78 -15.64 17.28
CA MET A 92 3.89 -15.90 16.13
C MET A 92 2.51 -15.28 16.28
N LYS A 93 1.99 -15.20 17.51
CA LYS A 93 0.67 -14.58 17.76
C LYS A 93 0.65 -13.10 17.39
N GLY A 94 1.76 -12.39 17.59
CA GLY A 94 1.91 -11.01 17.15
C GLY A 94 1.86 -10.88 15.63
N VAL A 95 2.56 -11.75 14.91
CA VAL A 95 2.54 -11.78 13.43
C VAL A 95 1.14 -12.11 12.90
N GLU A 96 0.49 -13.13 13.46
CA GLU A 96 -0.88 -13.51 13.11
C GLU A 96 -1.88 -12.37 13.35
N PHE A 97 -1.70 -11.62 14.43
CA PHE A 97 -2.49 -10.43 14.71
C PHE A 97 -2.30 -9.36 13.61
N MET A 98 -1.06 -9.05 13.25
CA MET A 98 -0.76 -8.06 12.20
C MET A 98 -1.39 -8.46 10.86
N ILE A 99 -1.24 -9.72 10.46
CA ILE A 99 -1.84 -10.25 9.23
C ILE A 99 -3.38 -10.15 9.28
N SER A 100 -3.98 -10.57 10.39
CA SER A 100 -5.44 -10.58 10.55
C SER A 100 -6.01 -9.16 10.56
N ASN A 101 -5.35 -8.24 11.26
CA ASN A 101 -5.73 -6.83 11.27
C ASN A 101 -5.60 -6.19 9.88
N GLY A 102 -4.53 -6.46 9.15
CA GLY A 102 -4.33 -5.96 7.79
C GLY A 102 -5.43 -6.38 6.81
N LYS A 103 -6.04 -7.57 7.01
CA LYS A 103 -7.14 -8.05 6.16
C LYS A 103 -8.46 -7.31 6.36
N THR A 104 -8.58 -6.48 7.39
CA THR A 104 -9.82 -5.74 7.68
C THR A 104 -10.01 -4.50 6.82
N VAL A 105 -8.99 -4.09 6.07
CA VAL A 105 -9.00 -2.90 5.21
C VAL A 105 -8.60 -3.23 3.77
N PRO A 106 -9.03 -2.45 2.77
CA PRO A 106 -8.73 -2.72 1.35
C PRO A 106 -7.31 -2.29 0.92
N PHE A 107 -6.40 -2.10 1.86
CA PHE A 107 -4.98 -1.83 1.61
C PHE A 107 -4.23 -3.15 1.46
N LYS A 108 -3.21 -3.20 0.61
CA LYS A 108 -2.47 -4.43 0.34
C LYS A 108 -1.24 -4.52 1.23
N PHE A 109 -1.28 -5.43 2.20
CA PHE A 109 -0.15 -5.75 3.04
C PHE A 109 0.50 -7.06 2.58
N HIS A 110 1.78 -7.02 2.29
CA HIS A 110 2.62 -8.18 2.03
C HIS A 110 3.58 -8.33 3.21
N PHE A 111 3.35 -9.34 4.05
CA PHE A 111 4.22 -9.62 5.19
C PHE A 111 5.32 -10.59 4.78
N GLY A 112 6.57 -10.16 4.96
CA GLY A 112 7.73 -11.02 4.81
C GLY A 112 7.88 -12.00 5.98
N ALA A 113 8.65 -13.05 5.77
CA ALA A 113 9.11 -13.87 6.87
C ALA A 113 10.18 -13.09 7.66
N PRO A 114 10.00 -12.91 8.98
CA PRO A 114 10.95 -12.13 9.78
C PRO A 114 12.35 -12.74 9.75
N SER A 115 13.34 -11.97 9.34
CA SER A 115 14.73 -12.44 9.21
C SER A 115 15.52 -12.36 10.52
N CYS A 116 15.11 -11.49 11.45
CA CYS A 116 15.82 -11.18 12.70
C CYS A 116 15.06 -11.71 13.92
N VAL A 117 14.64 -12.99 13.89
CA VAL A 117 13.90 -13.63 15.00
C VAL A 117 14.54 -14.98 15.34
N PRO A 118 14.96 -15.20 16.60
CA PRO A 118 15.05 -14.20 17.68
C PRO A 118 16.15 -13.18 17.42
N ALA A 119 15.96 -11.95 17.90
CA ALA A 119 16.94 -10.87 17.73
C ALA A 119 18.26 -11.15 18.46
N THR A 120 18.21 -11.98 19.51
CA THR A 120 19.39 -12.48 20.23
C THR A 120 19.17 -13.93 20.69
N ILE A 121 20.26 -14.71 20.73
CA ILE A 121 20.26 -16.07 21.26
C ILE A 121 19.97 -16.11 22.77
N LEU A 122 20.19 -14.98 23.45
CA LEU A 122 20.11 -14.84 24.91
C LEU A 122 18.75 -14.33 25.40
N LYS A 123 17.73 -14.26 24.57
CA LYS A 123 16.39 -13.89 25.06
C LYS A 123 15.90 -14.96 26.01
N PRO A 124 15.74 -14.66 27.32
CA PRO A 124 14.90 -15.51 28.15
C PRO A 124 13.53 -15.55 27.49
N GLN A 125 12.99 -16.75 27.34
CA GLN A 125 11.58 -16.87 26.94
C GLN A 125 10.75 -16.15 28.01
N VAL A 126 10.25 -14.98 27.64
CA VAL A 126 9.25 -14.31 28.48
C VAL A 126 7.98 -15.15 28.29
N LEU A 127 7.84 -16.12 29.14
CA LEU A 127 6.61 -16.88 29.30
C LEU A 127 5.64 -15.94 30.06
N PHE A 128 4.66 -15.46 29.36
CA PHE A 128 3.44 -14.91 29.96
C PHE A 128 2.33 -15.94 29.83
#